data_ca8fc235247fc35f5d532ed1d312492f
#
_entry.id   ca8fc235247fc35f5d532ed1d312492f
#
_cell.length_a   1.000
_cell.length_b   1.000
_cell.length_c   1.000
_cell.angle_alpha   90.00
_cell.angle_beta   90.00
_cell.angle_gamma   90.00
#
_symmetry.space_group_name_H-M   'P 1'
#
loop_
_entity.id
_entity.type
_entity.pdbx_description
1 polymer ?
#
loop_
_entity_poly.entity_id
_entity_poly.type
_entity_poly.pdbx_seq_one_letter_code
_entity_poly.pdbx_strand_id
1 'polypeptide(L)'
;MTRYIIPSVALSAIYSAYRSYYYPDSTSAFGIRTIEEAVASLNANVNALEALHFIQQNKPDNSFMCSLSPTALGVLALRGSELCKHVPVTRCEIDEDDSTFSTILAKFNLGDEWDSGMAWLSRVACPEEDLACPEGWFARRPSQVLRLLQLLRLMFLKTEVPFDPAHIGIEVVPFLYLIYTQFRDTNKDLSILALKTLSNIALNGPPYAISIFTSDWLPLLSSLVVNGKSLEERLISHKICQNALNTLGVVNYQLRSDIYELFLPEKEPEVDIVMIHGLRGGVAYTWRQKDHSSNIVSDCWPKDWLPLDIPHPMRILGLDYPSYLMQFTGTLESLQVRADRFKRQLEAAGVGRRPVIFICHSLGGLLAKRLLLDLPELAKQTVGLLFIATPHRGSPIAAWGYSILHPTEDVLLLLEENPLNEDFFKISDKIPVIVSMVETKQSDLIGTAKGIIVPTQSAVYEKGAVYHIEEVHHNVCKPSERTSPSYAVVLNFLRDSIQEARKRKI
;
A
#
# COMPACT_ATOMS: atom_id res chain seq x y z
N MET A 1 21.03 -25.36 22.03
CA MET A 1 19.73 -24.68 22.16
C MET A 1 18.97 -24.85 20.85
N THR A 2 18.02 -25.76 20.83
CA THR A 2 17.28 -26.17 19.64
C THR A 2 16.22 -25.11 19.34
N ARG A 3 16.38 -24.38 18.24
CA ARG A 3 15.38 -23.38 17.79
C ARG A 3 14.23 -24.11 17.14
N TYR A 4 13.05 -23.97 17.69
CA TYR A 4 11.80 -24.40 17.07
C TYR A 4 11.48 -23.44 15.92
N ILE A 5 11.69 -23.89 14.70
CA ILE A 5 11.07 -23.29 13.51
C ILE A 5 9.61 -23.76 13.55
N ILE A 6 8.67 -22.86 13.81
CA ILE A 6 7.25 -23.16 13.68
C ILE A 6 6.95 -23.16 12.17
N PRO A 7 6.56 -24.30 11.57
CA PRO A 7 6.21 -24.34 10.15
C PRO A 7 4.97 -23.45 9.90
N SER A 8 4.87 -22.88 8.72
CA SER A 8 3.72 -22.06 8.26
C SER A 8 2.36 -22.75 8.44
N VAL A 9 2.35 -24.07 8.44
CA VAL A 9 1.19 -24.92 8.78
C VAL A 9 0.74 -24.73 10.24
N ALA A 10 1.67 -24.47 11.18
CA ALA A 10 1.33 -24.26 12.58
C ALA A 10 0.69 -22.86 12.82
N LEU A 11 1.09 -21.85 12.05
CA LEU A 11 0.44 -20.51 12.10
C LEU A 11 -0.99 -20.58 11.55
N SER A 12 -1.23 -21.33 10.50
CA SER A 12 -2.57 -21.61 9.97
C SER A 12 -3.44 -22.38 10.99
N ALA A 13 -2.86 -23.35 11.69
CA ALA A 13 -3.57 -24.10 12.73
C ALA A 13 -3.84 -23.26 14.00
N ILE A 14 -2.92 -22.38 14.38
CA ILE A 14 -3.10 -21.44 15.49
C ILE A 14 -4.16 -20.40 15.13
N TYR A 15 -4.17 -19.89 13.91
CA TYR A 15 -5.20 -18.98 13.39
C TYR A 15 -6.58 -19.67 13.34
N SER A 16 -6.64 -20.92 12.91
CA SER A 16 -7.87 -21.73 12.90
C SER A 16 -8.38 -22.01 14.32
N ALA A 17 -7.49 -22.36 15.26
CA ALA A 17 -7.84 -22.60 16.67
C ALA A 17 -8.26 -21.30 17.39
N TYR A 18 -7.60 -20.18 17.10
CA TYR A 18 -7.99 -18.86 17.60
C TYR A 18 -9.37 -18.45 17.07
N ARG A 19 -9.66 -18.72 15.80
CA ARG A 19 -10.96 -18.50 15.18
C ARG A 19 -12.06 -19.30 15.86
N SER A 20 -11.84 -20.59 16.11
CA SER A 20 -12.82 -21.46 16.82
C SER A 20 -13.08 -21.04 18.26
N TYR A 21 -12.08 -20.47 18.93
CA TYR A 21 -12.20 -20.07 20.33
C TYR A 21 -12.94 -18.73 20.51
N TYR A 22 -12.68 -17.75 19.63
CA TYR A 22 -13.28 -16.41 19.72
C TYR A 22 -14.56 -16.21 18.92
N TYR A 23 -14.87 -17.13 18.00
CA TYR A 23 -16.08 -17.11 17.19
C TYR A 23 -16.71 -18.51 17.21
N PRO A 24 -17.37 -18.89 18.35
CA PRO A 24 -18.13 -20.13 18.37
C PRO A 24 -19.25 -20.03 17.32
N ASP A 25 -19.43 -21.13 16.60
CA ASP A 25 -20.41 -21.29 15.54
C ASP A 25 -21.77 -20.68 15.91
N SER A 26 -22.09 -19.54 15.30
CA SER A 26 -23.48 -19.15 15.15
C SER A 26 -24.07 -20.04 14.06
N THR A 27 -24.65 -21.14 14.45
CA THR A 27 -25.49 -21.97 13.61
C THR A 27 -26.63 -21.12 13.06
N SER A 28 -26.42 -20.51 11.87
CA SER A 28 -27.51 -19.91 11.13
C SER A 28 -28.37 -21.06 10.59
N ALA A 29 -29.67 -20.92 10.69
CA ALA A 29 -30.65 -21.97 10.32
C ALA A 29 -30.69 -22.28 8.80
N PHE A 30 -29.77 -21.75 8.00
CA PHE A 30 -29.62 -21.93 6.55
C PHE A 30 -28.14 -22.13 6.16
N GLY A 31 -27.46 -23.10 6.76
CA GLY A 31 -26.09 -23.45 6.39
C GLY A 31 -26.02 -24.08 4.99
N ILE A 32 -24.91 -23.81 4.28
CA ILE A 32 -24.56 -24.45 3.01
C ILE A 32 -24.43 -25.98 3.23
N ARG A 33 -25.15 -26.77 2.45
CA ARG A 33 -25.22 -28.22 2.61
C ARG A 33 -24.65 -29.00 1.44
N THR A 34 -24.55 -28.38 0.26
CA THR A 34 -24.03 -29.02 -0.96
C THR A 34 -22.97 -28.17 -1.64
N ILE A 35 -22.17 -28.80 -2.51
CA ILE A 35 -21.16 -28.09 -3.31
C ILE A 35 -21.82 -27.11 -4.27
N GLU A 36 -22.97 -27.46 -4.84
CA GLU A 36 -23.74 -26.58 -5.73
C GLU A 36 -24.23 -25.33 -4.99
N GLU A 37 -24.72 -25.47 -3.77
CA GLU A 37 -25.10 -24.34 -2.92
C GLU A 37 -23.87 -23.45 -2.59
N ALA A 38 -22.74 -24.07 -2.30
CA ALA A 38 -21.48 -23.34 -2.06
C ALA A 38 -21.02 -22.58 -3.30
N VAL A 39 -21.05 -23.20 -4.47
CA VAL A 39 -20.72 -22.57 -5.77
C VAL A 39 -21.69 -21.43 -6.08
N ALA A 40 -22.99 -21.63 -5.89
CA ALA A 40 -23.99 -20.59 -6.08
C ALA A 40 -23.75 -19.39 -5.15
N SER A 41 -23.44 -19.65 -3.87
CA SER A 41 -23.11 -18.63 -2.87
C SER A 41 -21.84 -17.85 -3.24
N LEU A 42 -20.79 -18.54 -3.71
CA LEU A 42 -19.57 -17.88 -4.20
C LEU A 42 -19.85 -17.02 -5.42
N ASN A 43 -20.60 -17.53 -6.40
CA ASN A 43 -20.93 -16.80 -7.62
C ASN A 43 -21.81 -15.58 -7.35
N ALA A 44 -22.69 -15.66 -6.36
CA ALA A 44 -23.52 -14.54 -5.91
C ALA A 44 -22.80 -13.60 -4.92
N ASN A 45 -21.59 -13.96 -4.47
CA ASN A 45 -20.87 -13.29 -3.39
C ASN A 45 -21.70 -13.13 -2.10
N VAL A 46 -22.53 -14.13 -1.80
CA VAL A 46 -23.36 -14.21 -0.59
C VAL A 46 -22.79 -15.33 0.28
N ASN A 47 -22.50 -15.03 1.56
CA ASN A 47 -21.87 -16.01 2.46
C ASN A 47 -20.61 -16.67 1.88
N ALA A 48 -19.81 -15.89 1.12
CA ALA A 48 -18.68 -16.41 0.36
C ALA A 48 -17.63 -17.10 1.25
N LEU A 49 -17.44 -16.64 2.48
CA LEU A 49 -16.54 -17.26 3.46
C LEU A 49 -17.04 -18.63 3.93
N GLU A 50 -18.32 -18.74 4.22
CA GLU A 50 -18.95 -19.99 4.63
C GLU A 50 -18.90 -21.02 3.49
N ALA A 51 -19.17 -20.56 2.26
CA ALA A 51 -19.07 -21.36 1.05
C ALA A 51 -17.64 -21.88 0.82
N LEU A 52 -16.65 -21.01 0.96
CA LEU A 52 -15.24 -21.38 0.84
C LEU A 52 -14.83 -22.40 1.89
N HIS A 53 -15.23 -22.17 3.15
CA HIS A 53 -14.95 -23.06 4.26
C HIS A 53 -15.59 -24.45 4.03
N PHE A 54 -16.85 -24.46 3.58
CA PHE A 54 -17.55 -25.70 3.23
C PHE A 54 -16.81 -26.49 2.12
N ILE A 55 -16.39 -25.82 1.04
CA ILE A 55 -15.63 -26.45 -0.04
C ILE A 55 -14.30 -27.01 0.48
N GLN A 56 -13.57 -26.25 1.30
CA GLN A 56 -12.29 -26.69 1.87
C GLN A 56 -12.44 -27.92 2.78
N GLN A 57 -13.52 -27.98 3.56
CA GLN A 57 -13.78 -29.12 4.44
C GLN A 57 -14.18 -30.38 3.67
N ASN A 58 -15.04 -30.25 2.66
CA ASN A 58 -15.57 -31.38 1.92
C ASN A 58 -14.66 -31.88 0.81
N LYS A 59 -13.60 -31.13 0.44
CA LYS A 59 -12.59 -31.50 -0.57
C LYS A 59 -13.21 -32.16 -1.82
N PRO A 60 -14.16 -31.50 -2.51
CA PRO A 60 -14.78 -32.07 -3.70
C PRO A 60 -13.72 -32.31 -4.79
N ASP A 61 -14.07 -33.12 -5.78
CA ASP A 61 -13.27 -33.12 -6.99
C ASP A 61 -13.27 -31.73 -7.64
N ASN A 62 -12.30 -31.45 -8.51
CA ASN A 62 -12.12 -30.11 -9.08
C ASN A 62 -13.12 -29.80 -10.22
N SER A 63 -14.11 -30.66 -10.47
CA SER A 63 -15.07 -30.55 -11.60
C SER A 63 -15.92 -29.26 -11.50
N PHE A 64 -16.25 -28.82 -10.27
CA PHE A 64 -17.05 -27.63 -10.03
C PHE A 64 -16.32 -26.33 -10.38
N MET A 65 -14.98 -26.35 -10.49
CA MET A 65 -14.17 -25.16 -10.74
C MET A 65 -14.51 -24.48 -12.07
N CYS A 66 -14.95 -25.25 -13.07
CA CYS A 66 -15.39 -24.73 -14.37
C CYS A 66 -16.70 -23.92 -14.28
N SER A 67 -17.46 -24.06 -13.20
CA SER A 67 -18.75 -23.37 -12.98
C SER A 67 -18.60 -22.08 -12.16
N LEU A 68 -17.39 -21.75 -11.70
CA LEU A 68 -17.13 -20.52 -10.94
C LEU A 68 -17.11 -19.30 -11.87
N SER A 69 -17.84 -18.26 -11.46
CA SER A 69 -17.81 -16.97 -12.13
C SER A 69 -16.46 -16.26 -11.93
N PRO A 70 -16.08 -15.32 -12.80
CA PRO A 70 -14.88 -14.48 -12.58
C PRO A 70 -14.89 -13.78 -11.20
N THR A 71 -16.07 -13.40 -10.72
CA THR A 71 -16.26 -12.83 -9.38
C THR A 71 -15.85 -13.82 -8.28
N ALA A 72 -16.34 -15.05 -8.36
CA ALA A 72 -16.00 -16.10 -7.40
C ALA A 72 -14.50 -16.42 -7.43
N LEU A 73 -13.92 -16.51 -8.62
CA LEU A 73 -12.48 -16.71 -8.81
C LEU A 73 -11.65 -15.56 -8.17
N GLY A 74 -12.09 -14.32 -8.33
CA GLY A 74 -11.45 -13.17 -7.71
C GLY A 74 -11.51 -13.21 -6.18
N VAL A 75 -12.64 -13.62 -5.60
CA VAL A 75 -12.78 -13.82 -4.14
C VAL A 75 -11.85 -14.92 -3.64
N LEU A 76 -11.72 -16.03 -4.37
CA LEU A 76 -10.78 -17.09 -4.05
C LEU A 76 -9.33 -16.60 -4.09
N ALA A 77 -8.95 -15.87 -5.14
CA ALA A 77 -7.61 -15.33 -5.30
C ALA A 77 -7.25 -14.33 -4.18
N LEU A 78 -8.18 -13.43 -3.83
CA LEU A 78 -8.02 -12.45 -2.76
C LEU A 78 -7.75 -13.13 -1.39
N ARG A 79 -8.27 -14.34 -1.20
CA ARG A 79 -8.08 -15.14 0.03
C ARG A 79 -6.86 -16.07 -0.05
N GLY A 80 -6.10 -16.05 -1.14
CA GLY A 80 -4.95 -16.93 -1.35
C GLY A 80 -5.33 -18.41 -1.41
N SER A 81 -6.50 -18.74 -1.98
CA SER A 81 -7.01 -20.10 -2.00
C SER A 81 -6.19 -21.01 -2.93
N GLU A 82 -5.72 -22.14 -2.41
CA GLU A 82 -5.02 -23.17 -3.18
C GLU A 82 -5.91 -23.75 -4.32
N LEU A 83 -7.22 -23.61 -4.22
CA LEU A 83 -8.15 -24.03 -5.26
C LEU A 83 -7.90 -23.34 -6.61
N CYS A 84 -7.38 -22.11 -6.59
CA CYS A 84 -7.05 -21.36 -7.80
C CYS A 84 -6.05 -22.06 -8.71
N LYS A 85 -5.23 -23.00 -8.18
CA LYS A 85 -4.29 -23.81 -8.96
C LYS A 85 -4.95 -24.85 -9.84
N HIS A 86 -6.22 -25.18 -9.58
CA HIS A 86 -6.98 -26.21 -10.26
C HIS A 86 -8.02 -25.65 -11.24
N VAL A 87 -8.11 -24.32 -11.33
CA VAL A 87 -9.00 -23.67 -12.31
C VAL A 87 -8.40 -23.82 -13.70
N PRO A 88 -9.19 -24.26 -14.70
CA PRO A 88 -8.76 -24.18 -16.08
C PRO A 88 -8.69 -22.70 -16.50
N VAL A 89 -7.49 -22.25 -16.79
CA VAL A 89 -7.22 -20.85 -17.14
C VAL A 89 -6.71 -20.73 -18.56
N THR A 90 -6.95 -19.59 -19.18
CA THR A 90 -6.33 -19.21 -20.46
C THR A 90 -4.85 -18.92 -20.21
N ARG A 91 -3.97 -19.58 -20.95
CA ARG A 91 -2.53 -19.33 -20.86
C ARG A 91 -2.20 -17.96 -21.38
N CYS A 92 -1.33 -17.28 -20.66
CA CYS A 92 -0.71 -16.03 -21.08
C CYS A 92 0.45 -16.35 -22.04
N GLU A 93 0.12 -16.78 -23.24
CA GLU A 93 1.09 -17.00 -24.32
C GLU A 93 1.08 -15.76 -25.22
N ILE A 94 2.26 -15.28 -25.58
CA ILE A 94 2.44 -14.32 -26.68
C ILE A 94 3.24 -15.09 -27.71
N ASP A 95 2.75 -15.11 -28.96
CA ASP A 95 3.50 -15.68 -30.07
C ASP A 95 4.91 -15.10 -30.09
N GLU A 96 5.92 -15.97 -30.20
CA GLU A 96 7.35 -15.60 -30.14
C GLU A 96 7.78 -14.67 -31.27
N ASP A 97 6.88 -14.34 -32.20
CA ASP A 97 7.13 -13.35 -33.22
C ASP A 97 7.30 -11.95 -32.59
N ASP A 98 8.42 -11.33 -32.89
CA ASP A 98 8.83 -9.96 -32.53
C ASP A 98 7.75 -8.88 -32.81
N SER A 99 6.69 -9.26 -33.55
CA SER A 99 5.52 -8.46 -33.91
C SER A 99 4.65 -8.06 -32.72
N THR A 100 4.56 -8.88 -31.65
CA THR A 100 3.65 -8.59 -30.52
C THR A 100 4.19 -7.46 -29.64
N PHE A 101 5.50 -7.45 -29.40
CA PHE A 101 6.14 -6.35 -28.68
C PHE A 101 6.03 -5.05 -29.47
N SER A 102 6.30 -5.10 -30.79
CA SER A 102 6.14 -3.97 -31.71
C SER A 102 4.68 -3.51 -31.81
N THR A 103 3.72 -4.44 -31.77
CA THR A 103 2.29 -4.12 -31.80
C THR A 103 1.84 -3.45 -30.50
N ILE A 104 2.30 -3.91 -29.34
CA ILE A 104 2.03 -3.26 -28.06
C ILE A 104 2.66 -1.87 -28.04
N LEU A 105 3.91 -1.71 -28.49
CA LEU A 105 4.56 -0.42 -28.59
C LEU A 105 3.79 0.53 -29.53
N ALA A 106 3.33 0.05 -30.69
CA ALA A 106 2.55 0.85 -31.65
C ALA A 106 1.17 1.24 -31.07
N LYS A 107 0.48 0.34 -30.35
CA LYS A 107 -0.80 0.65 -29.71
C LYS A 107 -0.68 1.68 -28.59
N PHE A 108 0.45 1.70 -27.90
CA PHE A 108 0.74 2.77 -26.92
C PHE A 108 1.13 4.09 -27.61
N ASN A 109 1.17 4.12 -28.95
CA ASN A 109 1.60 5.28 -29.74
C ASN A 109 2.96 5.83 -29.27
N LEU A 110 3.87 4.91 -28.95
CA LEU A 110 5.19 5.22 -28.40
C LEU A 110 6.24 5.48 -29.48
N GLY A 111 5.87 5.37 -30.77
CA GLY A 111 6.78 5.67 -31.90
C GLY A 111 7.30 7.10 -31.82
N ASP A 112 6.40 8.06 -31.91
CA ASP A 112 6.73 9.49 -31.83
C ASP A 112 6.89 9.97 -30.37
N GLU A 113 6.11 9.42 -29.43
CA GLU A 113 6.21 9.75 -28.00
C GLU A 113 7.41 9.07 -27.31
N TRP A 114 7.98 8.00 -27.89
CA TRP A 114 9.22 7.43 -27.38
C TRP A 114 10.36 8.44 -27.47
N ASP A 115 10.50 9.09 -28.59
CA ASP A 115 11.48 10.17 -28.79
C ASP A 115 11.10 11.40 -27.96
N SER A 116 9.82 11.73 -27.84
CA SER A 116 9.30 12.78 -26.96
C SER A 116 9.40 12.43 -25.49
N GLY A 117 9.18 11.18 -25.10
CA GLY A 117 9.35 10.68 -23.74
C GLY A 117 10.81 10.64 -23.32
N MET A 118 11.71 10.27 -24.22
CA MET A 118 13.16 10.37 -24.01
C MET A 118 13.63 11.82 -23.95
N ALA A 119 13.08 12.71 -24.79
CA ALA A 119 13.32 14.14 -24.73
C ALA A 119 12.73 14.77 -23.45
N TRP A 120 11.60 14.26 -22.96
CA TRP A 120 11.03 14.67 -21.66
C TRP A 120 11.89 14.20 -20.49
N LEU A 121 12.32 12.93 -20.48
CA LEU A 121 13.25 12.40 -19.48
C LEU A 121 14.58 13.13 -19.49
N SER A 122 15.07 13.50 -20.69
CA SER A 122 16.27 14.32 -20.84
C SER A 122 16.08 15.74 -20.26
N ARG A 123 14.89 16.34 -20.45
CA ARG A 123 14.55 17.64 -19.89
C ARG A 123 14.32 17.62 -18.39
N VAL A 124 13.77 16.52 -17.85
CA VAL A 124 13.58 16.34 -16.39
C VAL A 124 14.89 15.95 -15.69
N ALA A 125 15.76 15.22 -16.38
CA ALA A 125 17.09 14.87 -15.85
C ALA A 125 18.11 16.02 -15.98
N CYS A 126 17.88 16.98 -16.88
CA CYS A 126 18.70 18.16 -17.07
C CYS A 126 17.79 19.40 -17.14
N PRO A 127 17.45 20.03 -16.01
CA PRO A 127 16.77 21.32 -16.04
C PRO A 127 17.69 22.36 -16.63
N GLU A 128 17.29 22.84 -17.80
CA GLU A 128 17.65 24.05 -18.52
C GLU A 128 19.07 24.65 -18.47
N GLU A 129 19.64 24.69 -19.64
CA GLU A 129 20.43 25.69 -20.34
C GLU A 129 21.91 25.89 -20.01
N ASP A 130 22.50 25.45 -18.90
CA ASP A 130 23.92 25.79 -18.63
C ASP A 130 24.85 24.63 -18.23
N LEU A 131 24.39 23.41 -18.25
CA LEU A 131 25.27 22.25 -18.10
C LEU A 131 25.26 21.44 -19.38
N ALA A 132 26.28 21.66 -20.22
CA ALA A 132 26.59 20.79 -21.36
C ALA A 132 26.58 19.34 -20.86
N CYS A 133 25.52 18.60 -21.23
CA CYS A 133 25.42 17.19 -20.96
C CYS A 133 26.68 16.52 -21.53
N PRO A 134 27.47 15.77 -20.75
CA PRO A 134 28.67 15.15 -21.31
C PRO A 134 28.26 14.30 -22.52
N GLU A 135 28.80 14.60 -23.69
CA GLU A 135 28.49 13.95 -24.98
C GLU A 135 28.64 12.44 -25.00
N GLY A 136 29.06 11.82 -23.91
CA GLY A 136 29.23 10.37 -23.75
C GLY A 136 28.06 9.62 -23.09
N TRP A 137 27.07 10.29 -22.48
CA TRP A 137 26.02 9.61 -21.70
C TRP A 137 24.97 8.93 -22.57
N PHE A 138 24.69 9.46 -23.77
CA PHE A 138 23.71 8.90 -24.70
C PHE A 138 24.31 8.02 -25.81
N ALA A 139 25.63 7.86 -25.85
CA ALA A 139 26.32 7.08 -26.89
C ALA A 139 26.17 5.55 -26.73
N ARG A 140 25.67 5.06 -25.58
CA ARG A 140 25.36 3.64 -25.41
C ARG A 140 23.85 3.46 -25.59
N ARG A 141 23.43 2.68 -26.57
CA ARG A 141 22.03 2.24 -26.69
C ARG A 141 21.59 1.70 -25.33
N PRO A 142 20.51 2.21 -24.72
CA PRO A 142 20.02 1.71 -23.44
C PRO A 142 19.82 0.20 -23.56
N SER A 143 20.15 -0.55 -22.48
CA SER A 143 19.92 -1.99 -22.46
C SER A 143 18.42 -2.25 -22.67
N GLN A 144 18.04 -3.38 -23.24
CA GLN A 144 16.63 -3.76 -23.40
C GLN A 144 15.85 -3.66 -22.09
N VAL A 145 16.48 -4.02 -20.97
CA VAL A 145 15.93 -3.90 -19.62
C VAL A 145 15.59 -2.45 -19.27
N LEU A 146 16.47 -1.50 -19.59
CA LEU A 146 16.23 -0.08 -19.33
C LEU A 146 15.06 0.46 -20.17
N ARG A 147 14.99 0.06 -21.45
CA ARG A 147 13.88 0.43 -22.34
C ARG A 147 12.55 -0.13 -21.83
N LEU A 148 12.53 -1.38 -21.39
CA LEU A 148 11.35 -2.01 -20.84
C LEU A 148 10.92 -1.33 -19.53
N LEU A 149 11.86 -0.94 -18.67
CA LEU A 149 11.56 -0.20 -17.44
C LEU A 149 10.95 1.19 -17.74
N GLN A 150 11.46 1.88 -18.76
CA GLN A 150 10.92 3.16 -19.21
C GLN A 150 9.51 3.01 -19.78
N LEU A 151 9.29 2.00 -20.61
CA LEU A 151 7.97 1.65 -21.14
C LEU A 151 6.96 1.40 -20.01
N LEU A 152 7.31 0.53 -19.07
CA LEU A 152 6.43 0.23 -17.94
C LEU A 152 6.13 1.45 -17.06
N ARG A 153 7.10 2.34 -16.89
CA ARG A 153 6.87 3.61 -16.16
C ARG A 153 5.86 4.50 -16.89
N LEU A 154 5.98 4.63 -18.22
CA LEU A 154 4.99 5.36 -19.01
C LEU A 154 3.61 4.71 -18.98
N MET A 155 3.56 3.38 -19.10
CA MET A 155 2.31 2.63 -18.95
C MET A 155 1.67 2.84 -17.58
N PHE A 156 2.46 2.75 -16.52
CA PHE A 156 1.99 2.99 -15.15
C PHE A 156 1.38 4.39 -15.03
N LEU A 157 2.07 5.43 -15.48
CA LEU A 157 1.57 6.81 -15.43
C LEU A 157 0.29 7.00 -16.26
N LYS A 158 0.25 6.44 -17.46
CA LYS A 158 -0.96 6.53 -18.32
C LYS A 158 -2.16 5.78 -17.73
N THR A 159 -1.94 4.74 -16.94
CA THR A 159 -3.00 3.93 -16.32
C THR A 159 -3.44 4.44 -14.95
N GLU A 160 -2.78 5.44 -14.36
CA GLU A 160 -3.22 6.07 -13.10
C GLU A 160 -4.58 6.78 -13.22
N VAL A 161 -4.95 7.17 -14.41
CA VAL A 161 -6.26 7.73 -14.76
C VAL A 161 -7.04 6.75 -15.63
N PRO A 162 -8.38 6.82 -15.68
CA PRO A 162 -9.16 6.02 -16.60
C PRO A 162 -8.71 6.29 -18.05
N PHE A 163 -8.49 5.23 -18.82
CA PHE A 163 -8.07 5.28 -20.20
C PHE A 163 -9.11 4.62 -21.12
N ASP A 164 -9.12 5.01 -22.40
CA ASP A 164 -9.96 4.39 -23.40
C ASP A 164 -9.45 2.96 -23.70
N PRO A 165 -10.27 1.91 -23.57
CA PRO A 165 -9.90 0.55 -23.95
C PRO A 165 -9.44 0.40 -25.40
N ALA A 166 -9.82 1.32 -26.29
CA ALA A 166 -9.33 1.34 -27.66
C ALA A 166 -7.82 1.65 -27.75
N HIS A 167 -7.27 2.36 -26.76
CA HIS A 167 -5.84 2.69 -26.72
C HIS A 167 -5.01 1.60 -26.03
N ILE A 168 -5.55 0.98 -24.97
CA ILE A 168 -4.86 -0.10 -24.25
C ILE A 168 -5.74 -1.34 -24.29
N GLY A 169 -5.46 -2.26 -25.20
CA GLY A 169 -6.25 -3.47 -25.37
C GLY A 169 -6.03 -4.51 -24.25
N ILE A 170 -6.85 -5.55 -24.25
CA ILE A 170 -6.82 -6.60 -23.25
C ILE A 170 -5.52 -7.41 -23.26
N GLU A 171 -4.78 -7.42 -24.34
CA GLU A 171 -3.47 -8.05 -24.51
C GLU A 171 -2.38 -7.51 -23.57
N VAL A 172 -2.63 -6.37 -22.95
CA VAL A 172 -1.74 -5.86 -21.89
C VAL A 172 -1.70 -6.79 -20.68
N VAL A 173 -2.77 -7.54 -20.41
CA VAL A 173 -2.86 -8.45 -19.25
C VAL A 173 -1.87 -9.62 -19.38
N PRO A 174 -1.86 -10.42 -20.48
CA PRO A 174 -0.82 -11.44 -20.69
C PRO A 174 0.58 -10.84 -20.83
N PHE A 175 0.75 -9.67 -21.45
CA PHE A 175 2.04 -9.01 -21.57
C PHE A 175 2.67 -8.71 -20.20
N LEU A 176 1.91 -8.15 -19.26
CA LEU A 176 2.40 -7.89 -17.90
C LEU A 176 2.70 -9.19 -17.14
N TYR A 177 1.97 -10.27 -17.40
CA TYR A 177 2.27 -11.59 -16.83
C TYR A 177 3.65 -12.09 -17.24
N LEU A 178 3.97 -12.01 -18.52
CA LEU A 178 5.26 -12.44 -19.04
C LEU A 178 6.41 -11.59 -18.45
N ILE A 179 6.24 -10.26 -18.39
CA ILE A 179 7.24 -9.40 -17.75
C ILE A 179 7.43 -9.81 -16.28
N TYR A 180 6.35 -9.95 -15.53
CA TYR A 180 6.46 -10.32 -14.13
C TYR A 180 7.18 -11.67 -13.95
N THR A 181 6.76 -12.71 -14.67
CA THR A 181 7.33 -14.05 -14.54
C THR A 181 8.78 -14.14 -14.98
N GLN A 182 9.16 -13.42 -16.04
CA GLN A 182 10.53 -13.38 -16.54
C GLN A 182 11.49 -12.63 -15.59
N PHE A 183 11.03 -11.56 -14.95
CA PHE A 183 11.90 -10.66 -14.18
C PHE A 183 11.75 -10.78 -12.66
N ARG A 184 10.81 -11.54 -12.14
CA ARG A 184 10.55 -11.67 -10.69
C ARG A 184 11.76 -12.06 -9.85
N ASP A 185 12.71 -12.78 -10.44
CA ASP A 185 13.91 -13.30 -9.77
C ASP A 185 15.17 -12.50 -10.09
N THR A 186 15.15 -11.71 -11.15
CA THR A 186 16.33 -11.04 -11.72
C THR A 186 16.27 -9.52 -11.65
N ASN A 187 15.06 -8.92 -11.67
CA ASN A 187 14.87 -7.47 -11.64
C ASN A 187 13.59 -7.09 -10.88
N LYS A 188 13.77 -6.77 -9.60
CA LYS A 188 12.67 -6.41 -8.71
C LYS A 188 11.88 -5.20 -9.21
N ASP A 189 12.55 -4.19 -9.76
CA ASP A 189 11.88 -2.95 -10.19
C ASP A 189 10.91 -3.20 -11.34
N LEU A 190 11.31 -4.02 -12.32
CA LEU A 190 10.45 -4.43 -13.43
C LEU A 190 9.24 -5.23 -12.92
N SER A 191 9.47 -6.23 -12.09
CA SER A 191 8.41 -7.10 -11.60
C SER A 191 7.38 -6.35 -10.74
N ILE A 192 7.83 -5.50 -9.84
CA ILE A 192 6.95 -4.67 -9.00
C ILE A 192 6.18 -3.64 -9.85
N LEU A 193 6.84 -3.02 -10.83
CA LEU A 193 6.18 -2.05 -11.70
C LEU A 193 5.13 -2.71 -12.60
N ALA A 194 5.37 -3.94 -13.07
CA ALA A 194 4.38 -4.72 -13.80
C ALA A 194 3.12 -4.99 -12.94
N LEU A 195 3.29 -5.38 -11.68
CA LEU A 195 2.17 -5.56 -10.75
C LEU A 195 1.45 -4.23 -10.46
N LYS A 196 2.17 -3.13 -10.23
CA LYS A 196 1.59 -1.80 -10.01
C LYS A 196 0.76 -1.36 -11.23
N THR A 197 1.28 -1.57 -12.44
CA THR A 197 0.55 -1.28 -13.69
C THR A 197 -0.70 -2.13 -13.80
N LEU A 198 -0.61 -3.44 -13.53
CA LEU A 198 -1.77 -4.33 -13.54
C LEU A 198 -2.84 -3.90 -12.53
N SER A 199 -2.44 -3.38 -11.35
CA SER A 199 -3.40 -2.90 -10.35
C SER A 199 -4.22 -1.69 -10.83
N ASN A 200 -3.64 -0.83 -11.66
CA ASN A 200 -4.34 0.29 -12.29
C ASN A 200 -5.26 -0.20 -13.41
N ILE A 201 -4.77 -1.12 -14.24
CA ILE A 201 -5.54 -1.73 -15.34
C ILE A 201 -6.77 -2.45 -14.82
N ALA A 202 -6.68 -3.11 -13.68
CA ALA A 202 -7.80 -3.79 -13.03
C ALA A 202 -8.99 -2.85 -12.70
N LEU A 203 -8.78 -1.53 -12.64
CA LEU A 203 -9.82 -0.53 -12.43
C LEU A 203 -10.51 -0.06 -13.72
N ASN A 204 -10.02 -0.47 -14.90
CA ASN A 204 -10.47 0.11 -16.17
C ASN A 204 -11.63 -0.65 -16.86
N GLY A 205 -12.32 -1.48 -16.12
CA GLY A 205 -13.56 -2.12 -16.58
C GLY A 205 -13.58 -3.64 -16.51
N PRO A 206 -14.79 -4.24 -16.57
CA PRO A 206 -14.98 -5.67 -16.44
C PRO A 206 -14.13 -6.55 -17.38
N PRO A 207 -13.87 -6.19 -18.66
CA PRO A 207 -13.06 -7.03 -19.54
C PRO A 207 -11.66 -7.31 -18.99
N TYR A 208 -10.99 -6.32 -18.39
CA TYR A 208 -9.67 -6.51 -17.79
C TYR A 208 -9.74 -7.36 -16.52
N ALA A 209 -10.73 -7.12 -15.65
CA ALA A 209 -10.93 -7.90 -14.44
C ALA A 209 -11.23 -9.38 -14.76
N ILE A 210 -12.06 -9.64 -15.77
CA ILE A 210 -12.36 -11.00 -16.25
C ILE A 210 -11.08 -11.65 -16.79
N SER A 211 -10.32 -10.96 -17.64
CA SER A 211 -9.06 -11.48 -18.18
C SER A 211 -8.06 -11.84 -17.09
N ILE A 212 -7.94 -11.00 -16.04
CA ILE A 212 -7.07 -11.28 -14.89
C ILE A 212 -7.51 -12.57 -14.19
N PHE A 213 -8.81 -12.76 -13.92
CA PHE A 213 -9.30 -13.90 -13.14
C PHE A 213 -9.53 -15.18 -13.96
N THR A 214 -9.45 -15.12 -15.29
CA THR A 214 -9.58 -16.30 -16.16
C THR A 214 -8.28 -16.71 -16.84
N SER A 215 -7.14 -16.07 -16.52
CA SER A 215 -5.83 -16.37 -17.06
C SER A 215 -4.86 -16.89 -16.00
N ASP A 216 -3.62 -17.16 -16.39
CA ASP A 216 -2.51 -17.57 -15.50
C ASP A 216 -2.25 -16.61 -14.34
N TRP A 217 -2.78 -15.38 -14.40
CA TRP A 217 -2.74 -14.45 -13.28
C TRP A 217 -3.50 -14.97 -12.05
N LEU A 218 -4.60 -15.71 -12.24
CA LEU A 218 -5.42 -16.19 -11.12
C LEU A 218 -4.64 -17.04 -10.12
N PRO A 219 -4.01 -18.19 -10.49
CA PRO A 219 -3.23 -18.99 -9.56
C PRO A 219 -2.02 -18.24 -9.05
N LEU A 220 -1.40 -17.38 -9.87
CA LEU A 220 -0.26 -16.58 -9.47
C LEU A 220 -0.63 -15.56 -8.39
N LEU A 221 -1.66 -14.73 -8.60
CA LEU A 221 -2.12 -13.74 -7.62
C LEU A 221 -2.57 -14.39 -6.32
N SER A 222 -3.31 -15.50 -6.39
CA SER A 222 -3.68 -16.29 -5.20
C SER A 222 -2.45 -16.72 -4.39
N SER A 223 -1.40 -17.18 -5.06
CA SER A 223 -0.14 -17.52 -4.40
C SER A 223 0.57 -16.29 -3.83
N LEU A 224 0.63 -15.19 -4.60
CA LEU A 224 1.36 -13.98 -4.21
C LEU A 224 0.73 -13.24 -3.02
N VAL A 225 -0.58 -13.23 -2.89
CA VAL A 225 -1.29 -12.62 -1.75
C VAL A 225 -0.79 -13.19 -0.42
N VAL A 226 -0.49 -14.48 -0.36
CA VAL A 226 -0.04 -15.16 0.87
C VAL A 226 1.48 -15.32 0.90
N ASN A 227 2.07 -15.80 -0.21
CA ASN A 227 3.45 -16.29 -0.29
C ASN A 227 4.37 -15.37 -1.10
N GLY A 228 3.94 -14.14 -1.44
CA GLY A 228 4.79 -13.18 -2.13
C GLY A 228 6.11 -12.96 -1.39
N LYS A 229 7.23 -12.87 -2.13
CA LYS A 229 8.60 -12.76 -1.59
C LYS A 229 8.81 -11.54 -0.70
N SER A 230 8.06 -10.47 -0.95
CA SER A 230 8.11 -9.24 -0.16
C SER A 230 6.71 -8.83 0.29
N LEU A 231 6.65 -8.01 1.35
CA LEU A 231 5.39 -7.41 1.77
C LEU A 231 4.78 -6.56 0.65
N GLU A 232 5.61 -5.80 -0.09
CA GLU A 232 5.17 -4.98 -1.22
C GLU A 232 4.46 -5.83 -2.29
N GLU A 233 5.05 -6.96 -2.66
CA GLU A 233 4.48 -7.90 -3.63
C GLU A 233 3.12 -8.45 -3.16
N ARG A 234 3.02 -8.84 -1.89
CA ARG A 234 1.75 -9.32 -1.31
C ARG A 234 0.67 -8.24 -1.33
N LEU A 235 1.02 -7.02 -0.92
CA LEU A 235 0.07 -5.90 -0.87
C LEU A 235 -0.42 -5.48 -2.27
N ILE A 236 0.47 -5.46 -3.27
CA ILE A 236 0.06 -5.12 -4.65
C ILE A 236 -0.83 -6.23 -5.21
N SER A 237 -0.51 -7.49 -4.98
CA SER A 237 -1.31 -8.62 -5.47
C SER A 237 -2.71 -8.61 -4.83
N HIS A 238 -2.82 -8.33 -3.54
CA HIS A 238 -4.09 -8.10 -2.86
C HIS A 238 -4.88 -6.95 -3.51
N LYS A 239 -4.21 -5.82 -3.78
CA LYS A 239 -4.78 -4.64 -4.42
C LYS A 239 -5.29 -4.92 -5.83
N ILE A 240 -4.58 -5.74 -6.63
CA ILE A 240 -5.03 -6.16 -7.96
C ILE A 240 -6.37 -6.90 -7.85
N CYS A 241 -6.45 -7.91 -6.96
CA CYS A 241 -7.68 -8.65 -6.74
C CYS A 241 -8.83 -7.75 -6.27
N GLN A 242 -8.56 -6.85 -5.33
CA GLN A 242 -9.54 -5.92 -4.77
C GLN A 242 -10.07 -4.95 -5.84
N ASN A 243 -9.20 -4.39 -6.67
CA ASN A 243 -9.57 -3.48 -7.74
C ASN A 243 -10.37 -4.18 -8.85
N ALA A 244 -9.98 -5.40 -9.23
CA ALA A 244 -10.73 -6.20 -10.19
C ALA A 244 -12.13 -6.55 -9.65
N LEU A 245 -12.24 -6.90 -8.35
CA LEU A 245 -13.52 -7.15 -7.70
C LEU A 245 -14.38 -5.89 -7.57
N ASN A 246 -13.78 -4.70 -7.40
CA ASN A 246 -14.51 -3.43 -7.48
C ASN A 246 -15.15 -3.26 -8.86
N THR A 247 -14.38 -3.51 -9.90
CA THR A 247 -14.87 -3.40 -11.29
C THR A 247 -15.99 -4.39 -11.62
N LEU A 248 -16.00 -5.54 -10.96
CA LEU A 248 -17.09 -6.53 -11.06
C LEU A 248 -18.26 -6.27 -10.10
N GLY A 249 -18.25 -5.15 -9.37
CA GLY A 249 -19.34 -4.73 -8.49
C GLY A 249 -19.40 -5.40 -7.12
N VAL A 250 -18.37 -6.16 -6.72
CA VAL A 250 -18.29 -6.86 -5.43
C VAL A 250 -17.86 -5.93 -4.32
N VAL A 251 -16.92 -5.04 -4.61
CA VAL A 251 -16.34 -4.08 -3.68
C VAL A 251 -16.74 -2.67 -4.09
N ASN A 252 -17.11 -1.84 -3.14
CA ASN A 252 -17.65 -0.50 -3.39
C ASN A 252 -16.62 0.64 -3.23
N TYR A 253 -15.33 0.33 -3.26
CA TYR A 253 -14.23 1.29 -3.20
C TYR A 253 -13.05 0.84 -4.08
N GLN A 254 -12.17 1.78 -4.41
CA GLN A 254 -11.01 1.58 -5.28
C GLN A 254 -9.73 1.89 -4.53
N LEU A 255 -8.72 1.03 -4.69
CA LEU A 255 -7.38 1.28 -4.18
C LEU A 255 -6.50 1.86 -5.30
N ARG A 256 -6.47 3.19 -5.41
CA ARG A 256 -5.64 3.90 -6.40
C ARG A 256 -4.14 3.72 -6.09
N SER A 257 -3.28 4.23 -6.97
CA SER A 257 -1.83 3.95 -7.01
C SER A 257 -1.12 3.96 -5.66
N ASP A 258 -1.37 4.97 -4.84
CA ASP A 258 -0.62 5.18 -3.59
C ASP A 258 -1.32 4.61 -2.34
N ILE A 259 -2.53 4.05 -2.46
CA ILE A 259 -3.27 3.47 -1.34
C ILE A 259 -3.09 1.96 -1.31
N TYR A 260 -2.67 1.44 -0.16
CA TYR A 260 -2.55 0.00 0.10
C TYR A 260 -3.43 -0.39 1.28
N GLU A 261 -4.15 -1.49 1.15
CA GLU A 261 -4.92 -2.08 2.23
C GLU A 261 -4.03 -3.09 2.97
N LEU A 262 -3.65 -2.73 4.19
CA LEU A 262 -2.84 -3.58 5.06
C LEU A 262 -3.68 -4.66 5.72
N PHE A 263 -4.91 -4.30 6.10
CA PHE A 263 -5.84 -5.22 6.74
C PHE A 263 -7.29 -4.80 6.46
N LEU A 264 -8.12 -5.80 6.14
CA LEU A 264 -9.57 -5.69 6.04
C LEU A 264 -10.21 -6.76 6.94
N PRO A 265 -11.09 -6.39 7.89
CA PRO A 265 -11.78 -7.35 8.73
C PRO A 265 -12.84 -8.12 7.94
N GLU A 266 -13.25 -9.29 8.43
CA GLU A 266 -14.34 -10.07 7.82
C GLU A 266 -15.70 -9.39 7.97
N LYS A 267 -15.91 -8.66 9.08
CA LYS A 267 -17.09 -7.84 9.32
C LYS A 267 -16.92 -6.46 8.71
N GLU A 268 -18.05 -5.79 8.40
CA GLU A 268 -17.99 -4.41 7.93
C GLU A 268 -17.15 -3.54 8.87
N PRO A 269 -16.14 -2.82 8.35
CA PRO A 269 -15.27 -2.00 9.20
C PRO A 269 -16.05 -0.87 9.86
N GLU A 270 -15.79 -0.64 11.13
CA GLU A 270 -16.39 0.45 11.89
C GLU A 270 -15.53 1.71 11.92
N VAL A 271 -14.21 1.56 11.72
CA VAL A 271 -13.24 2.64 11.66
C VAL A 271 -12.22 2.39 10.55
N ASP A 272 -11.69 3.46 9.97
CA ASP A 272 -10.53 3.42 9.08
C ASP A 272 -9.28 3.92 9.85
N ILE A 273 -8.19 3.15 9.81
CA ILE A 273 -6.88 3.58 10.27
C ILE A 273 -6.05 3.91 9.03
N VAL A 274 -5.57 5.14 8.94
CA VAL A 274 -4.75 5.63 7.82
C VAL A 274 -3.34 5.88 8.31
N MET A 275 -2.37 5.17 7.74
CA MET A 275 -0.97 5.23 8.11
C MET A 275 -0.17 5.99 7.05
N ILE A 276 0.54 7.04 7.47
CA ILE A 276 1.31 7.92 6.58
C ILE A 276 2.78 7.92 7.00
N HIS A 277 3.65 7.42 6.13
CA HIS A 277 5.09 7.36 6.39
C HIS A 277 5.78 8.73 6.23
N GLY A 278 7.04 8.81 6.63
CA GLY A 278 7.87 9.99 6.52
C GLY A 278 8.84 9.95 5.33
N LEU A 279 9.78 10.88 5.35
CA LEU A 279 10.85 11.01 4.37
C LEU A 279 11.65 9.71 4.26
N ARG A 280 11.99 9.27 3.04
CA ARG A 280 12.65 7.99 2.74
C ARG A 280 11.88 6.76 3.26
N GLY A 281 10.62 6.91 3.61
CA GLY A 281 9.76 5.84 4.04
C GLY A 281 9.07 5.11 2.89
N GLY A 282 8.17 4.23 3.25
CA GLY A 282 7.28 3.48 2.39
C GLY A 282 6.41 2.56 3.22
N VAL A 283 5.25 2.19 2.73
CA VAL A 283 4.31 1.34 3.46
C VAL A 283 4.96 0.02 3.88
N ALA A 284 5.74 -0.58 3.01
CA ALA A 284 6.41 -1.85 3.28
C ALA A 284 7.66 -1.72 4.18
N TYR A 285 8.17 -0.52 4.43
CA TYR A 285 9.44 -0.32 5.15
C TYR A 285 9.26 0.37 6.50
N THR A 286 8.34 1.32 6.59
CA THR A 286 8.14 2.13 7.79
C THR A 286 7.42 1.36 8.88
N TRP A 287 6.42 0.57 8.50
CA TRP A 287 5.49 -0.08 9.43
C TRP A 287 5.87 -1.52 9.75
N ARG A 288 7.15 -1.83 9.71
CA ARG A 288 7.66 -3.16 10.05
C ARG A 288 8.17 -3.23 11.48
N GLN A 289 8.28 -4.43 12.02
CA GLN A 289 9.01 -4.71 13.24
C GLN A 289 10.47 -4.27 13.07
N LYS A 290 11.10 -3.80 14.16
CA LYS A 290 12.53 -3.51 14.18
C LYS A 290 13.34 -4.80 14.07
N ASP A 291 14.14 -4.91 13.01
CA ASP A 291 14.98 -6.10 12.80
C ASP A 291 16.14 -6.11 13.79
N HIS A 292 16.34 -7.23 14.43
CA HIS A 292 17.54 -7.51 15.24
C HIS A 292 18.69 -8.15 14.42
N SER A 293 18.37 -8.65 13.21
CA SER A 293 19.35 -9.20 12.25
C SER A 293 18.87 -8.99 10.82
N SER A 294 19.79 -8.77 9.89
CA SER A 294 19.52 -8.48 8.46
C SER A 294 18.87 -9.62 7.66
N ASN A 295 18.72 -10.80 8.24
CA ASN A 295 18.29 -12.03 7.56
C ASN A 295 16.87 -12.50 7.94
N ILE A 296 16.13 -11.77 8.76
CA ILE A 296 14.78 -12.16 9.21
C ILE A 296 13.76 -11.26 8.51
N VAL A 297 12.80 -11.89 7.83
CA VAL A 297 11.60 -11.20 7.34
C VAL A 297 10.84 -10.70 8.58
N SER A 298 10.77 -9.39 8.75
CA SER A 298 10.08 -8.79 9.89
C SER A 298 8.58 -8.66 9.62
N ASP A 299 7.78 -8.77 10.69
CA ASP A 299 6.34 -8.54 10.63
C ASP A 299 6.01 -7.10 10.27
N CYS A 300 4.93 -6.92 9.53
CA CYS A 300 4.26 -5.63 9.37
C CYS A 300 3.29 -5.47 10.54
N TRP A 301 3.73 -4.83 11.63
CA TRP A 301 2.97 -4.79 12.87
C TRP A 301 1.52 -4.25 12.74
N PRO A 302 1.20 -3.30 11.85
CA PRO A 302 -0.21 -2.90 11.66
C PRO A 302 -1.06 -4.01 11.06
N LYS A 303 -0.48 -4.82 10.18
CA LYS A 303 -1.16 -5.93 9.52
C LYS A 303 -1.20 -7.19 10.38
N ASP A 304 -0.08 -7.49 11.03
CA ASP A 304 0.14 -8.82 11.63
C ASP A 304 -0.14 -8.83 13.15
N TRP A 305 -0.06 -7.67 13.84
CA TRP A 305 -0.27 -7.58 15.29
C TRP A 305 -1.55 -6.86 15.70
N LEU A 306 -1.86 -5.68 15.11
CA LEU A 306 -3.01 -4.88 15.53
C LEU A 306 -4.34 -5.62 15.49
N PRO A 307 -4.65 -6.42 14.44
CA PRO A 307 -5.90 -7.17 14.39
C PRO A 307 -6.05 -8.20 15.51
N LEU A 308 -4.94 -8.70 16.06
CA LEU A 308 -4.91 -9.65 17.17
C LEU A 308 -5.04 -8.96 18.52
N ASP A 309 -4.54 -7.72 18.65
CA ASP A 309 -4.49 -6.99 19.94
C ASP A 309 -5.69 -6.06 20.16
N ILE A 310 -6.38 -5.72 19.08
CA ILE A 310 -7.57 -4.86 19.09
C ILE A 310 -8.72 -5.62 18.41
N PRO A 311 -9.57 -6.33 19.17
CA PRO A 311 -10.69 -7.08 18.63
C PRO A 311 -11.86 -6.14 18.25
N HIS A 312 -11.61 -5.25 17.27
CA HIS A 312 -12.58 -4.30 16.77
C HIS A 312 -12.53 -4.30 15.23
N PRO A 313 -13.69 -4.29 14.55
CA PRO A 313 -13.70 -4.23 13.09
C PRO A 313 -13.08 -2.93 12.59
N MET A 314 -11.81 -2.98 12.20
CA MET A 314 -11.04 -1.84 11.69
C MET A 314 -10.43 -2.20 10.33
N ARG A 315 -10.49 -1.29 9.38
CA ARG A 315 -9.73 -1.37 8.14
C ARG A 315 -8.44 -0.56 8.30
N ILE A 316 -7.31 -1.10 7.86
CA ILE A 316 -6.01 -0.42 7.95
C ILE A 316 -5.50 -0.16 6.55
N LEU A 317 -5.28 1.11 6.23
CA LEU A 317 -4.76 1.60 4.97
C LEU A 317 -3.39 2.26 5.17
N GLY A 318 -2.48 2.04 4.23
CA GLY A 318 -1.19 2.72 4.16
C GLY A 318 -1.13 3.63 2.93
N LEU A 319 -0.64 4.85 3.09
CA LEU A 319 -0.32 5.75 2.01
C LEU A 319 1.16 5.60 1.66
N ASP A 320 1.44 5.26 0.39
CA ASP A 320 2.79 5.11 -0.16
C ASP A 320 3.05 6.22 -1.17
N TYR A 321 4.13 6.96 -0.99
CA TYR A 321 4.45 8.06 -1.89
C TYR A 321 5.97 8.24 -2.02
N PRO A 322 6.45 8.70 -3.19
CA PRO A 322 7.85 9.05 -3.34
C PRO A 322 8.23 10.17 -2.37
N SER A 323 9.23 9.92 -1.53
CA SER A 323 9.71 10.88 -0.52
C SER A 323 11.23 10.83 -0.46
N TYR A 324 11.89 11.52 -1.40
CA TYR A 324 13.34 11.50 -1.57
C TYR A 324 14.01 12.73 -0.96
N LEU A 325 15.30 12.60 -0.63
CA LEU A 325 16.11 13.71 -0.09
C LEU A 325 16.60 14.68 -1.17
N MET A 326 16.79 14.17 -2.40
CA MET A 326 17.41 14.93 -3.49
C MET A 326 16.52 14.94 -4.74
N GLN A 327 16.57 16.03 -5.49
CA GLN A 327 15.80 16.20 -6.73
C GLN A 327 16.18 15.24 -7.87
N PHE A 328 17.41 14.70 -7.85
CA PHE A 328 17.89 13.79 -8.92
C PHE A 328 17.12 12.48 -9.05
N THR A 329 16.37 12.07 -8.02
CA THR A 329 15.66 10.80 -7.98
C THR A 329 14.17 10.95 -7.69
N GLY A 330 13.67 12.17 -7.44
CA GLY A 330 12.30 12.42 -7.00
C GLY A 330 11.54 13.38 -7.89
N THR A 331 10.22 13.30 -7.84
CA THR A 331 9.32 14.31 -8.41
C THR A 331 9.33 15.56 -7.52
N LEU A 332 9.36 16.73 -8.14
CA LEU A 332 9.20 18.04 -7.49
C LEU A 332 7.75 18.30 -7.06
N GLU A 333 7.13 17.30 -6.42
CA GLU A 333 5.74 17.40 -6.05
C GLU A 333 5.61 18.12 -4.70
N SER A 334 4.97 19.28 -4.70
CA SER A 334 4.74 20.05 -3.47
C SER A 334 3.81 19.29 -2.51
N LEU A 335 3.86 19.62 -1.22
CA LEU A 335 2.96 19.07 -0.21
C LEU A 335 1.50 19.26 -0.62
N GLN A 336 1.16 20.39 -1.25
CA GLN A 336 -0.19 20.69 -1.74
C GLN A 336 -0.61 19.74 -2.87
N VAL A 337 0.22 19.61 -3.90
CA VAL A 337 -0.05 18.72 -5.04
C VAL A 337 -0.24 17.27 -4.57
N ARG A 338 0.59 16.84 -3.63
CA ARG A 338 0.48 15.52 -3.00
C ARG A 338 -0.80 15.37 -2.21
N ALA A 339 -1.19 16.39 -1.42
CA ALA A 339 -2.45 16.39 -0.69
C ALA A 339 -3.66 16.33 -1.63
N ASP A 340 -3.66 17.08 -2.74
CA ASP A 340 -4.72 17.04 -3.75
C ASP A 340 -4.83 15.67 -4.44
N ARG A 341 -3.70 15.00 -4.67
CA ARG A 341 -3.68 13.63 -5.18
C ARG A 341 -4.28 12.66 -4.17
N PHE A 342 -3.83 12.70 -2.92
CA PHE A 342 -4.36 11.83 -1.86
C PHE A 342 -5.82 12.09 -1.54
N LYS A 343 -6.29 13.32 -1.64
CA LYS A 343 -7.72 13.64 -1.52
C LYS A 343 -8.54 12.73 -2.41
N ARG A 344 -8.27 12.74 -3.72
CA ARG A 344 -9.01 11.92 -4.70
C ARG A 344 -8.87 10.43 -4.42
N GLN A 345 -7.71 9.99 -3.99
CA GLN A 345 -7.44 8.57 -3.73
C GLN A 345 -8.13 8.08 -2.43
N LEU A 346 -8.14 8.89 -1.37
CA LEU A 346 -8.84 8.57 -0.12
C LEU A 346 -10.36 8.54 -0.32
N GLU A 347 -10.90 9.50 -1.08
CA GLU A 347 -12.31 9.51 -1.47
C GLU A 347 -12.68 8.24 -2.27
N ALA A 348 -11.87 7.85 -3.25
CA ALA A 348 -12.05 6.62 -4.03
C ALA A 348 -11.97 5.35 -3.15
N ALA A 349 -11.10 5.37 -2.13
CA ALA A 349 -10.99 4.30 -1.14
C ALA A 349 -12.11 4.32 -0.09
N GLY A 350 -13.04 5.30 -0.17
CA GLY A 350 -14.16 5.43 0.75
C GLY A 350 -13.78 5.86 2.16
N VAL A 351 -12.59 6.47 2.33
CA VAL A 351 -12.16 7.03 3.62
C VAL A 351 -12.99 8.26 3.95
N GLY A 352 -13.43 8.38 5.21
CA GLY A 352 -14.34 9.42 5.64
C GLY A 352 -15.83 9.03 5.63
N ARG A 353 -16.19 7.86 5.07
CA ARG A 353 -17.55 7.29 5.22
C ARG A 353 -17.82 6.77 6.63
N ARG A 354 -16.78 6.54 7.40
CA ARG A 354 -16.78 6.11 8.81
C ARG A 354 -15.71 6.89 9.57
N PRO A 355 -15.69 6.84 10.91
CA PRO A 355 -14.63 7.49 11.71
C PRO A 355 -13.23 7.10 11.26
N VAL A 356 -12.31 8.08 11.24
CA VAL A 356 -10.95 7.92 10.75
C VAL A 356 -9.94 8.18 11.87
N ILE A 357 -8.91 7.36 11.92
CA ILE A 357 -7.78 7.48 12.82
C ILE A 357 -6.50 7.58 11.99
N PHE A 358 -5.69 8.60 12.20
CA PHE A 358 -4.41 8.76 11.53
C PHE A 358 -3.25 8.36 12.42
N ILE A 359 -2.29 7.62 11.86
CA ILE A 359 -0.99 7.31 12.46
C ILE A 359 0.09 7.78 11.49
N CYS A 360 0.86 8.79 11.90
CA CYS A 360 1.72 9.54 10.99
C CYS A 360 3.15 9.59 11.52
N HIS A 361 4.13 9.21 10.70
CA HIS A 361 5.53 9.30 11.05
C HIS A 361 6.19 10.50 10.33
N SER A 362 6.93 11.31 11.07
CA SER A 362 7.80 12.38 10.53
C SER A 362 7.03 13.32 9.58
N LEU A 363 7.48 13.52 8.33
CA LEU A 363 6.82 14.31 7.28
C LEU A 363 5.35 13.92 7.06
N GLY A 364 5.01 12.65 7.28
CA GLY A 364 3.63 12.17 7.16
C GLY A 364 2.65 12.90 8.08
N GLY A 365 3.11 13.42 9.22
CA GLY A 365 2.29 14.24 10.11
C GLY A 365 1.97 15.62 9.53
N LEU A 366 2.88 16.23 8.79
CA LEU A 366 2.63 17.48 8.08
C LEU A 366 1.63 17.27 6.92
N LEU A 367 1.78 16.15 6.19
CA LEU A 367 0.85 15.77 5.15
C LEU A 367 -0.56 15.52 5.70
N ALA A 368 -0.68 14.84 6.85
CA ALA A 368 -1.97 14.65 7.51
C ALA A 368 -2.63 15.99 7.88
N LYS A 369 -1.87 16.95 8.43
CA LYS A 369 -2.40 18.29 8.73
C LYS A 369 -2.92 18.97 7.47
N ARG A 370 -2.17 18.92 6.36
CA ARG A 370 -2.58 19.52 5.10
C ARG A 370 -3.87 18.89 4.58
N LEU A 371 -3.95 17.56 4.58
CA LEU A 371 -5.16 16.83 4.20
C LEU A 371 -6.37 17.21 5.04
N LEU A 372 -6.22 17.35 6.35
CA LEU A 372 -7.32 17.69 7.26
C LEU A 372 -7.76 19.14 7.12
N LEU A 373 -6.86 20.05 6.75
CA LEU A 373 -7.23 21.44 6.41
C LEU A 373 -7.99 21.52 5.09
N ASP A 374 -7.55 20.77 4.07
CA ASP A 374 -8.16 20.78 2.74
C ASP A 374 -9.47 19.99 2.66
N LEU A 375 -9.73 19.11 3.62
CA LEU A 375 -10.87 18.21 3.67
C LEU A 375 -11.64 18.36 4.99
N PRO A 376 -12.48 19.41 5.14
CA PRO A 376 -13.23 19.65 6.38
C PRO A 376 -14.12 18.48 6.80
N GLU A 377 -14.69 17.74 5.85
CA GLU A 377 -15.52 16.57 6.15
C GLU A 377 -14.68 15.41 6.68
N LEU A 378 -13.48 15.20 6.14
CA LEU A 378 -12.53 14.21 6.67
C LEU A 378 -12.08 14.62 8.08
N ALA A 379 -11.80 15.90 8.31
CA ALA A 379 -11.44 16.41 9.63
C ALA A 379 -12.57 16.18 10.66
N LYS A 380 -13.83 16.34 10.26
CA LYS A 380 -14.99 16.03 11.12
C LYS A 380 -15.08 14.53 11.46
N GLN A 381 -14.71 13.65 10.52
CA GLN A 381 -14.70 12.21 10.74
C GLN A 381 -13.46 11.73 11.50
N THR A 382 -12.44 12.57 11.64
CA THR A 382 -11.21 12.18 12.34
C THR A 382 -11.44 12.15 13.84
N VAL A 383 -11.22 11.02 14.46
CA VAL A 383 -11.37 10.76 15.91
C VAL A 383 -10.06 10.61 16.64
N GLY A 384 -8.97 10.30 15.92
CA GLY A 384 -7.65 10.15 16.51
C GLY A 384 -6.55 10.58 15.54
N LEU A 385 -5.47 11.16 16.10
CA LEU A 385 -4.30 11.58 15.36
C LEU A 385 -3.04 11.33 16.21
N LEU A 386 -2.24 10.35 15.79
CA LEU A 386 -0.96 10.04 16.40
C LEU A 386 0.18 10.59 15.54
N PHE A 387 0.91 11.53 16.08
CA PHE A 387 2.14 12.07 15.52
C PHE A 387 3.35 11.32 16.08
N ILE A 388 4.12 10.65 15.24
CA ILE A 388 5.35 9.95 15.61
C ILE A 388 6.52 10.75 15.07
N ALA A 389 7.26 11.42 15.95
CA ALA A 389 8.41 12.26 15.60
C ALA A 389 8.14 13.24 14.44
N THR A 390 6.97 13.87 14.44
CA THR A 390 6.57 14.85 13.42
C THR A 390 7.23 16.20 13.71
N PRO A 391 7.95 16.81 12.74
CA PRO A 391 8.65 18.07 12.94
C PRO A 391 7.68 19.27 12.80
N HIS A 392 6.86 19.51 13.82
CA HIS A 392 5.86 20.58 13.82
C HIS A 392 6.47 21.97 13.67
N ARG A 393 7.70 22.18 14.19
CA ARG A 393 8.44 23.44 14.14
C ARG A 393 9.77 23.29 13.41
N GLY A 394 9.81 22.40 12.41
CA GLY A 394 11.01 22.12 11.65
C GLY A 394 12.01 21.18 12.34
N SER A 395 13.14 20.95 11.68
CA SER A 395 14.22 20.09 12.13
C SER A 395 15.57 20.75 11.79
N PRO A 396 16.46 21.00 12.77
CA PRO A 396 17.80 21.55 12.51
C PRO A 396 18.62 20.68 11.56
N ILE A 397 18.36 19.38 11.52
CA ILE A 397 19.09 18.42 10.68
C ILE A 397 18.66 18.52 9.21
N ALA A 398 17.44 18.98 8.95
CA ALA A 398 17.06 19.33 7.59
C ALA A 398 17.99 20.42 7.01
N ALA A 399 18.52 21.32 7.86
CA ALA A 399 19.53 22.30 7.45
C ALA A 399 20.87 21.66 7.02
N TRP A 400 21.22 20.46 7.53
CA TRP A 400 22.41 19.72 7.07
C TRP A 400 22.22 19.11 5.68
N GLY A 401 20.97 18.79 5.29
CA GLY A 401 20.62 18.43 3.91
C GLY A 401 20.82 19.58 2.92
N TYR A 402 20.83 20.84 3.39
CA TYR A 402 21.12 22.02 2.56
C TYR A 402 22.57 22.07 2.07
N SER A 403 23.50 21.41 2.76
CA SER A 403 24.87 21.23 2.26
C SER A 403 24.95 20.24 1.11
N ILE A 404 23.84 19.58 0.80
CA ILE A 404 23.67 18.64 -0.32
C ILE A 404 22.99 19.43 -1.43
N LEU A 405 23.62 19.51 -2.59
CA LEU A 405 23.13 20.16 -3.80
C LEU A 405 21.66 19.77 -4.11
N HIS A 406 20.77 20.76 -4.18
CA HIS A 406 19.35 20.63 -4.56
C HIS A 406 18.47 19.78 -3.63
N PRO A 407 18.09 20.27 -2.42
CA PRO A 407 17.10 19.60 -1.57
C PRO A 407 15.70 19.59 -2.23
N THR A 408 14.91 18.54 -1.96
CA THR A 408 13.51 18.49 -2.38
C THR A 408 12.66 19.47 -1.57
N GLU A 409 11.46 19.83 -2.05
CA GLU A 409 10.49 20.62 -1.27
C GLU A 409 10.15 19.95 0.06
N ASP A 410 10.13 18.61 0.14
CA ASP A 410 9.93 17.88 1.38
C ASP A 410 10.98 18.21 2.43
N VAL A 411 12.25 18.39 2.03
CA VAL A 411 13.33 18.79 2.91
C VAL A 411 13.18 20.25 3.31
N LEU A 412 12.78 21.13 2.38
CA LEU A 412 12.54 22.55 2.67
C LEU A 412 11.42 22.75 3.68
N LEU A 413 10.33 21.96 3.60
CA LEU A 413 9.25 21.98 4.58
C LEU A 413 9.69 21.57 6.00
N LEU A 414 10.79 20.84 6.10
CA LEU A 414 11.35 20.42 7.39
C LEU A 414 12.29 21.48 8.02
N LEU A 415 12.62 22.55 7.30
CA LEU A 415 13.63 23.52 7.76
C LEU A 415 13.06 24.58 8.70
N GLU A 416 11.82 24.97 8.54
CA GLU A 416 11.24 26.14 9.18
C GLU A 416 9.92 25.83 9.91
N GLU A 417 9.55 26.72 10.83
CA GLU A 417 8.21 26.73 11.41
C GLU A 417 7.18 27.05 10.31
N ASN A 418 6.35 26.07 9.98
CA ASN A 418 5.44 26.15 8.85
C ASN A 418 4.11 26.78 9.29
N PRO A 419 3.55 27.76 8.56
CA PRO A 419 2.20 28.33 8.78
C PRO A 419 1.09 27.26 8.91
N LEU A 420 1.29 26.10 8.27
CA LEU A 420 0.44 24.92 8.39
C LEU A 420 0.12 24.56 9.84
N ASN A 421 1.05 24.79 10.77
CA ASN A 421 0.89 24.44 12.17
C ASN A 421 -0.15 25.34 12.85
N GLU A 422 -0.09 26.65 12.58
CA GLU A 422 -1.05 27.64 13.12
C GLU A 422 -2.47 27.40 12.57
N ASP A 423 -2.58 27.12 11.27
CA ASP A 423 -3.88 26.85 10.64
C ASP A 423 -4.49 25.55 11.15
N PHE A 424 -3.67 24.50 11.30
CA PHE A 424 -4.14 23.25 11.86
C PHE A 424 -4.54 23.37 13.33
N PHE A 425 -3.89 24.22 14.10
CA PHE A 425 -4.25 24.47 15.50
C PHE A 425 -5.69 24.95 15.66
N LYS A 426 -6.19 25.75 14.71
CA LYS A 426 -7.57 26.29 14.71
C LYS A 426 -8.64 25.20 14.55
N ILE A 427 -8.30 24.09 13.89
CA ILE A 427 -9.25 22.99 13.66
C ILE A 427 -9.03 21.79 14.58
N SER A 428 -7.87 21.68 15.21
CA SER A 428 -7.45 20.51 15.98
C SER A 428 -8.31 20.24 17.23
N ASP A 429 -9.02 21.24 17.78
CA ASP A 429 -9.98 21.06 18.88
C ASP A 429 -11.13 20.12 18.53
N LYS A 430 -11.39 19.90 17.24
CA LYS A 430 -12.42 18.98 16.76
C LYS A 430 -11.98 17.52 16.77
N ILE A 431 -10.68 17.25 16.96
CA ILE A 431 -10.11 15.90 16.99
C ILE A 431 -9.98 15.47 18.46
N PRO A 432 -10.77 14.49 18.91
CA PRO A 432 -10.88 14.14 20.33
C PRO A 432 -9.57 13.61 20.93
N VAL A 433 -8.81 12.82 20.15
CA VAL A 433 -7.61 12.16 20.66
C VAL A 433 -6.41 12.57 19.82
N ILE A 434 -5.49 13.32 20.40
CA ILE A 434 -4.20 13.68 19.79
C ILE A 434 -3.09 13.19 20.69
N VAL A 435 -2.10 12.52 20.09
CA VAL A 435 -0.94 11.98 20.80
C VAL A 435 0.34 12.31 20.03
N SER A 436 1.39 12.70 20.74
CA SER A 436 2.74 12.85 20.21
C SER A 436 3.67 11.77 20.79
N MET A 437 4.35 11.04 19.93
CA MET A 437 5.46 10.16 20.28
C MET A 437 6.77 10.85 19.85
N VAL A 438 7.71 10.97 20.79
CA VAL A 438 8.95 11.71 20.60
C VAL A 438 10.15 10.78 20.73
N GLU A 439 11.08 10.86 19.78
CA GLU A 439 12.37 10.16 19.85
C GLU A 439 13.28 10.78 20.90
N THR A 440 14.08 9.96 21.60
CA THR A 440 15.04 10.46 22.59
C THR A 440 16.48 10.03 22.35
N LYS A 441 16.72 9.11 21.41
CA LYS A 441 18.08 8.67 21.03
C LYS A 441 18.58 9.40 19.79
N GLN A 442 19.86 9.73 19.81
CA GLN A 442 20.54 10.34 18.67
C GLN A 442 20.68 9.35 17.53
N SER A 443 20.34 9.78 16.33
CA SER A 443 20.57 9.08 15.09
C SER A 443 21.98 9.34 14.55
N ASP A 444 22.55 8.39 13.82
CA ASP A 444 23.77 8.62 13.06
C ASP A 444 23.46 9.54 11.87
N LEU A 445 24.24 10.59 11.73
CA LEU A 445 24.17 11.57 10.66
C LEU A 445 25.30 11.33 9.64
N ILE A 446 25.59 12.33 8.81
CA ILE A 446 26.67 12.23 7.83
C ILE A 446 28.03 12.25 8.55
N GLY A 447 28.91 11.31 8.22
CA GLY A 447 30.20 11.14 8.87
C GLY A 447 30.08 10.51 10.26
N THR A 448 30.77 11.07 11.25
CA THR A 448 30.75 10.61 12.65
C THR A 448 29.77 11.38 13.54
N ALA A 449 29.02 12.31 12.96
CA ALA A 449 28.11 13.16 13.72
C ALA A 449 26.86 12.37 14.16
N LYS A 450 26.38 12.68 15.37
CA LYS A 450 25.14 12.13 15.93
C LYS A 450 24.23 13.27 16.37
N GLY A 451 22.91 13.08 16.25
CA GLY A 451 21.94 14.08 16.68
C GLY A 451 20.51 13.56 16.73
N ILE A 452 19.68 14.26 17.47
CA ILE A 452 18.22 14.05 17.46
C ILE A 452 17.70 14.68 16.17
N ILE A 453 17.02 13.88 15.33
CA ILE A 453 16.54 14.35 14.03
C ILE A 453 15.41 15.35 14.21
N VAL A 454 14.42 15.05 15.06
CA VAL A 454 13.37 16.00 15.41
C VAL A 454 13.45 16.29 16.90
N PRO A 455 13.94 17.49 17.30
CA PRO A 455 14.01 17.87 18.70
C PRO A 455 12.65 17.80 19.39
N THR A 456 12.63 17.44 20.66
CA THR A 456 11.41 17.29 21.47
C THR A 456 10.45 18.46 21.32
N GLN A 457 10.95 19.70 21.39
CA GLN A 457 10.13 20.90 21.25
C GLN A 457 9.48 21.07 19.86
N SER A 458 10.03 20.41 18.84
CA SER A 458 9.44 20.37 17.51
C SER A 458 8.52 19.15 17.34
N ALA A 459 8.83 18.02 17.99
CA ALA A 459 8.07 16.77 17.88
C ALA A 459 6.78 16.79 18.72
N VAL A 460 6.69 17.65 19.72
CA VAL A 460 5.50 17.81 20.57
C VAL A 460 4.49 18.71 19.89
N TYR A 461 3.30 18.18 19.64
CA TYR A 461 2.15 19.01 19.28
C TYR A 461 1.55 19.63 20.54
N GLU A 462 1.08 20.88 20.44
CA GLU A 462 0.64 21.68 21.59
C GLU A 462 -0.57 21.13 22.34
N LYS A 463 -1.27 20.18 21.75
CA LYS A 463 -2.48 19.54 22.31
C LYS A 463 -2.28 18.04 22.41
N GLY A 464 -2.87 17.45 23.44
CA GLY A 464 -2.89 16.01 23.63
C GLY A 464 -1.76 15.47 24.51
N ALA A 465 -1.66 14.14 24.57
CA ALA A 465 -0.66 13.45 25.39
C ALA A 465 0.69 13.34 24.67
N VAL A 466 1.78 13.32 25.44
CA VAL A 466 3.17 13.23 24.92
C VAL A 466 3.83 12.00 25.55
N TYR A 467 4.47 11.18 24.70
CA TYR A 467 5.23 10.00 25.13
C TYR A 467 6.65 10.06 24.58
N HIS A 468 7.63 9.96 25.46
CA HIS A 468 9.04 9.90 25.11
C HIS A 468 9.45 8.45 24.89
N ILE A 469 9.96 8.12 23.71
CA ILE A 469 10.36 6.76 23.33
C ILE A 469 11.89 6.72 23.17
N GLU A 470 12.50 5.78 23.86
CA GLU A 470 13.95 5.56 23.86
C GLU A 470 14.44 4.89 22.58
N GLU A 471 14.19 5.57 21.43
CA GLU A 471 14.54 5.12 20.10
C GLU A 471 15.05 6.28 19.22
N VAL A 472 15.74 5.92 18.12
CA VAL A 472 16.16 6.83 17.07
C VAL A 472 15.00 7.13 16.12
N HIS A 473 15.09 8.22 15.36
CA HIS A 473 14.03 8.72 14.48
C HIS A 473 13.35 7.66 13.60
N HIS A 474 14.13 6.89 12.87
CA HIS A 474 13.58 5.91 11.93
C HIS A 474 13.09 4.61 12.58
N ASN A 475 13.36 4.41 13.88
CA ASN A 475 12.94 3.24 14.63
C ASN A 475 11.81 3.53 15.63
N VAL A 476 11.53 4.79 15.94
CA VAL A 476 10.45 5.14 16.89
C VAL A 476 9.08 4.60 16.46
N CYS A 477 8.87 4.43 15.14
CA CYS A 477 7.67 3.82 14.54
C CYS A 477 7.78 2.30 14.32
N LYS A 478 8.91 1.66 14.73
CA LYS A 478 9.20 0.24 14.51
C LYS A 478 9.38 -0.49 15.85
N PRO A 479 8.31 -0.95 16.48
CA PRO A 479 8.43 -1.72 17.70
C PRO A 479 9.24 -3.00 17.44
N SER A 480 10.06 -3.40 18.42
CA SER A 480 10.84 -4.65 18.35
C SER A 480 10.00 -5.88 18.66
N GLU A 481 8.96 -5.70 19.47
CA GLU A 481 8.03 -6.74 19.92
C GLU A 481 6.71 -6.13 20.40
N ARG A 482 5.69 -6.95 20.63
CA ARG A 482 4.35 -6.50 21.05
C ARG A 482 4.32 -5.86 22.45
N THR A 483 5.37 -6.07 23.26
CA THR A 483 5.54 -5.46 24.59
C THR A 483 6.33 -4.15 24.54
N SER A 484 6.82 -3.73 23.38
CA SER A 484 7.59 -2.48 23.23
C SER A 484 6.79 -1.25 23.67
N PRO A 485 7.42 -0.28 24.38
CA PRO A 485 6.75 0.95 24.81
C PRO A 485 6.07 1.72 23.67
N SER A 486 6.72 1.79 22.49
CA SER A 486 6.14 2.44 21.31
C SER A 486 4.84 1.76 20.87
N TYR A 487 4.78 0.44 20.89
CA TYR A 487 3.57 -0.31 20.55
C TYR A 487 2.47 -0.16 21.60
N ALA A 488 2.82 -0.13 22.88
CA ALA A 488 1.86 0.12 23.95
C ALA A 488 1.18 1.49 23.83
N VAL A 489 1.93 2.53 23.42
CA VAL A 489 1.35 3.86 23.11
C VAL A 489 0.37 3.78 21.96
N VAL A 490 0.71 3.07 20.87
CA VAL A 490 -0.19 2.87 19.73
C VAL A 490 -1.48 2.17 20.16
N LEU A 491 -1.38 1.11 20.96
CA LEU A 491 -2.56 0.37 21.44
C LEU A 491 -3.49 1.24 22.29
N ASN A 492 -2.94 2.01 23.22
CA ASN A 492 -3.73 2.90 24.08
C ASN A 492 -4.39 4.01 23.25
N PHE A 493 -3.63 4.66 22.36
CA PHE A 493 -4.14 5.66 21.43
C PHE A 493 -5.31 5.12 20.58
N LEU A 494 -5.17 3.90 20.02
CA LEU A 494 -6.23 3.30 19.22
C LEU A 494 -7.46 2.96 20.05
N ARG A 495 -7.30 2.43 21.28
CA ARG A 495 -8.43 2.16 22.19
C ARG A 495 -9.21 3.42 22.50
N ASP A 496 -8.52 4.51 22.85
CA ASP A 496 -9.15 5.80 23.15
C ASP A 496 -9.87 6.36 21.90
N SER A 497 -9.22 6.30 20.74
CA SER A 497 -9.80 6.80 19.48
C SER A 497 -11.03 5.98 19.04
N ILE A 498 -11.00 4.65 19.21
CA ILE A 498 -12.15 3.77 18.93
C ILE A 498 -13.28 4.05 19.91
N GLN A 499 -12.98 4.32 21.17
CA GLN A 499 -14.00 4.73 22.13
C GLN A 499 -14.70 6.02 21.72
N GLU A 500 -13.96 7.01 21.23
CA GLU A 500 -14.53 8.25 20.69
C GLU A 500 -15.37 8.01 19.41
N ALA A 501 -14.91 7.09 18.53
CA ALA A 501 -15.67 6.70 17.35
C ALA A 501 -17.04 6.10 17.72
N ARG A 502 -17.10 5.28 18.77
CA ARG A 502 -18.34 4.67 19.26
C ARG A 502 -19.32 5.72 19.80
N LYS A 503 -18.83 6.75 20.49
CA LYS A 503 -19.69 7.84 21.01
C LYS A 503 -20.39 8.61 19.89
N ARG A 504 -19.79 8.69 18.69
CA ARG A 504 -20.38 9.38 17.53
C ARG A 504 -21.47 8.58 16.82
N LYS A 505 -21.57 7.27 17.08
CA LYS A 505 -22.60 6.38 16.51
C LYS A 505 -23.90 6.37 17.32
N ILE A 506 -23.88 6.95 18.52
CA ILE A 506 -25.03 7.12 19.41
C ILE A 506 -25.62 8.52 19.24
#